data_c5bed9a85616f160febf8fca0b541b66
#
_entry.id   c5bed9a85616f160febf8fca0b541b66
#
_cell.length_a   1.000
_cell.length_b   1.000
_cell.length_c   1.000
_cell.angle_alpha   90.00
_cell.angle_beta   90.00
_cell.angle_gamma   90.00
#
_symmetry.space_group_name_H-M   'P 1'
#
loop_
_entity.id
_entity.type
_entity.pdbx_description
1 polymer ?
#
loop_
_entity_poly.entity_id
_entity_poly.type
_entity_poly.pdbx_seq_one_letter_code
_entity_poly.pdbx_strand_id
1 'polypeptide(L)'
;MKYIDPHIHMVSRTTDDYRRMAQAGCVAITEPAFWAGFDRCSVDGFRDYYRQLTDTEPKRAAHYGIKHHCWLCINPKEAEDIGFAREVMSAIPEFLDRHNVLGIGEIGLNKNSKNEL
;
A
#
# COMPACT_ATOMS: atom_id res chain seq x y z
N MET A 1 -9.01 -21.17 13.49
CA MET A 1 -7.56 -21.10 13.14
C MET A 1 -7.18 -19.65 12.95
N LYS A 2 -6.05 -19.23 13.47
CA LYS A 2 -5.50 -17.89 13.21
C LYS A 2 -4.68 -17.90 11.93
N TYR A 3 -4.74 -16.78 11.15
CA TYR A 3 -3.94 -16.67 9.94
C TYR A 3 -3.43 -15.23 9.72
N ILE A 4 -2.43 -15.13 8.87
CA ILE A 4 -1.88 -13.86 8.36
C ILE A 4 -2.12 -13.82 6.85
N ASP A 5 -2.59 -12.69 6.34
CA ASP A 5 -2.64 -12.45 4.90
C ASP A 5 -1.42 -11.61 4.49
N PRO A 6 -0.48 -12.17 3.75
CA PRO A 6 0.75 -11.48 3.40
C PRO A 6 0.62 -10.52 2.21
N HIS A 7 -0.51 -10.51 1.51
CA HIS A 7 -0.70 -9.66 0.34
C HIS A 7 -2.18 -9.34 0.12
N ILE A 8 -2.61 -8.20 0.59
CA ILE A 8 -3.99 -7.74 0.45
C ILE A 8 -4.03 -6.22 0.25
N HIS A 9 -5.03 -5.74 -0.45
CA HIS A 9 -5.25 -4.31 -0.68
C HIS A 9 -6.53 -3.86 0.03
N MET A 10 -6.39 -3.17 1.16
CA MET A 10 -7.50 -2.77 2.03
C MET A 10 -7.96 -1.33 1.81
N VAL A 11 -7.12 -0.45 1.28
CA VAL A 11 -7.47 0.96 1.02
C VAL A 11 -8.74 1.09 0.17
N SER A 12 -8.93 0.19 -0.78
CA SER A 12 -10.11 0.18 -1.66
C SER A 12 -11.29 -0.64 -1.13
N ARG A 13 -11.18 -1.23 0.07
CA ARG A 13 -12.21 -2.07 0.66
C ARG A 13 -12.97 -1.35 1.76
N THR A 14 -14.17 -1.87 2.04
CA THR A 14 -14.99 -1.37 3.14
C THR A 14 -14.48 -1.87 4.50
N THR A 15 -14.84 -1.16 5.55
CA THR A 15 -14.48 -1.54 6.92
C THR A 15 -15.09 -2.89 7.32
N ASP A 16 -16.21 -3.27 6.73
CA ASP A 16 -16.83 -4.60 6.94
C ASP A 16 -15.93 -5.76 6.53
N ASP A 17 -15.04 -5.57 5.56
CA ASP A 17 -14.09 -6.62 5.18
C ASP A 17 -13.11 -6.91 6.32
N TYR A 18 -12.63 -5.90 7.04
CA TYR A 18 -11.83 -6.13 8.25
C TYR A 18 -12.58 -6.94 9.30
N ARG A 19 -13.85 -6.61 9.53
CA ARG A 19 -14.67 -7.37 10.47
C ARG A 19 -14.80 -8.83 10.07
N ARG A 20 -15.08 -9.10 8.79
CA ARG A 20 -15.21 -10.47 8.27
C ARG A 20 -13.90 -11.23 8.36
N MET A 21 -12.77 -10.59 8.06
CA MET A 21 -11.44 -11.18 8.18
C MET A 21 -11.12 -11.53 9.63
N ALA A 22 -11.40 -10.64 10.57
CA ALA A 22 -11.21 -10.90 12.00
C ALA A 22 -12.06 -12.07 12.47
N GLN A 23 -13.32 -12.14 12.07
CA GLN A 23 -14.22 -13.26 12.37
C GLN A 23 -13.71 -14.59 11.80
N ALA A 24 -13.04 -14.55 10.64
CA ALA A 24 -12.40 -15.72 10.04
C ALA A 24 -11.07 -16.11 10.67
N GLY A 25 -10.54 -15.30 11.60
CA GLY A 25 -9.31 -15.59 12.33
C GLY A 25 -8.07 -14.83 11.86
N CYS A 26 -8.23 -13.81 11.03
CA CYS A 26 -7.11 -12.95 10.60
C CYS A 26 -6.53 -12.19 11.80
N VAL A 27 -5.22 -12.25 11.99
CA VAL A 27 -4.53 -11.54 13.08
C VAL A 27 -3.56 -10.49 12.59
N ALA A 28 -3.11 -10.58 11.34
CA ALA A 28 -2.22 -9.60 10.74
C ALA A 28 -2.34 -9.62 9.22
N ILE A 29 -2.03 -8.50 8.60
CA ILE A 29 -1.98 -8.37 7.14
C ILE A 29 -0.76 -7.56 6.74
N THR A 30 -0.31 -7.74 5.49
CA THR A 30 0.59 -6.80 4.83
C THR A 30 -0.04 -6.28 3.55
N GLU A 31 -0.01 -4.97 3.39
CA GLU A 31 -0.59 -4.26 2.26
C GLU A 31 0.50 -3.58 1.46
N PRO A 32 0.88 -4.12 0.28
CA PRO A 32 1.80 -3.42 -0.58
C PRO A 32 1.11 -2.25 -1.28
N ALA A 33 1.86 -1.18 -1.51
CA ALA A 33 1.38 -0.06 -2.30
C ALA A 33 1.06 -0.53 -3.70
N PHE A 34 -0.14 -0.19 -4.17
CA PHE A 34 -0.69 -0.62 -5.43
C PHE A 34 -1.43 0.54 -6.10
N TRP A 35 -1.57 0.48 -7.41
CA TRP A 35 -2.39 1.45 -8.12
C TRP A 35 -3.85 1.29 -7.70
N ALA A 36 -4.31 2.18 -6.85
CA ALA A 36 -5.66 2.12 -6.26
C ALA A 36 -6.59 3.17 -6.87
N GLY A 37 -6.65 3.26 -8.18
CA GLY A 37 -7.60 4.13 -8.87
C GLY A 37 -6.99 5.33 -9.58
N PHE A 38 -7.83 6.25 -9.95
CA PHE A 38 -7.55 7.47 -10.68
C PHE A 38 -6.84 8.46 -9.75
N ASP A 39 -6.10 9.37 -10.26
CA ASP A 39 -5.52 10.51 -9.54
C ASP A 39 -4.32 10.25 -8.62
N ARG A 40 -3.57 9.22 -8.87
CA ARG A 40 -2.20 9.14 -8.38
C ARG A 40 -1.24 9.77 -9.41
N CYS A 41 -1.62 10.95 -9.90
CA CYS A 41 -0.89 11.66 -10.95
C CYS A 41 -0.01 12.79 -10.41
N SER A 42 0.07 12.96 -9.11
CA SER A 42 0.93 13.93 -8.43
C SER A 42 1.68 13.31 -7.27
N VAL A 43 2.81 13.91 -6.92
CA VAL A 43 3.60 13.48 -5.75
C VAL A 43 2.78 13.61 -4.46
N ASP A 44 2.01 14.68 -4.34
CA ASP A 44 1.14 14.87 -3.18
C ASP A 44 0.02 13.83 -3.10
N GLY A 45 -0.50 13.37 -4.24
CA GLY A 45 -1.43 12.25 -4.29
C GLY A 45 -0.82 10.97 -3.76
N PHE A 46 0.45 10.70 -4.06
CA PHE A 46 1.18 9.56 -3.47
C PHE A 46 1.48 9.77 -1.99
N ARG A 47 1.84 10.96 -1.55
CA ARG A 47 2.00 11.24 -0.11
C ARG A 47 0.71 10.99 0.65
N ASP A 48 -0.42 11.40 0.10
CA ASP A 48 -1.73 11.14 0.69
C ASP A 48 -2.02 9.63 0.77
N TYR A 49 -1.73 8.90 -0.30
CA TYR A 49 -1.82 7.44 -0.32
C TYR A 49 -0.94 6.79 0.76
N TYR A 50 0.30 7.24 0.90
CA TYR A 50 1.20 6.71 1.93
C TYR A 50 0.71 7.03 3.34
N ARG A 51 0.11 8.20 3.56
CA ARG A 51 -0.56 8.49 4.85
C ARG A 51 -1.72 7.54 5.12
N GLN A 52 -2.49 7.18 4.12
CA GLN A 52 -3.55 6.18 4.27
C GLN A 52 -2.96 4.83 4.72
N LEU A 53 -1.89 4.37 4.09
CA LEU A 53 -1.23 3.11 4.42
C LEU A 53 -0.55 3.12 5.80
N THR A 54 0.02 4.25 6.20
CA THR A 54 0.83 4.34 7.44
C THR A 54 0.06 4.82 8.65
N ASP A 55 -1.09 5.47 8.48
CA ASP A 55 -1.87 6.05 9.57
C ASP A 55 -3.32 5.55 9.59
N THR A 56 -4.04 5.68 8.50
CA THR A 56 -5.47 5.34 8.45
C THR A 56 -5.73 3.84 8.53
N GLU A 57 -5.07 3.04 7.70
CA GLU A 57 -5.31 1.60 7.63
C GLU A 57 -4.89 0.86 8.90
N PRO A 58 -3.75 1.18 9.54
CA PRO A 58 -3.43 0.56 10.82
C PRO A 58 -4.51 0.75 11.89
N LYS A 59 -5.13 1.93 11.94
CA LYS A 59 -6.20 2.23 12.89
C LYS A 59 -7.48 1.46 12.55
N ARG A 60 -7.86 1.39 11.27
CA ARG A 60 -9.02 0.61 10.82
C ARG A 60 -8.85 -0.87 11.17
N ALA A 61 -7.68 -1.44 10.87
CA ALA A 61 -7.37 -2.84 11.17
C ALA A 61 -7.36 -3.11 12.69
N ALA A 62 -6.73 -2.22 13.46
CA ALA A 62 -6.61 -2.35 14.92
C ALA A 62 -7.96 -2.37 15.62
N HIS A 63 -8.96 -1.68 15.08
CA HIS A 63 -10.32 -1.71 15.61
C HIS A 63 -10.90 -3.13 15.67
N TYR A 64 -10.45 -4.01 14.80
CA TYR A 64 -10.84 -5.42 14.76
C TYR A 64 -9.75 -6.38 15.26
N GLY A 65 -8.72 -5.85 15.91
CA GLY A 65 -7.63 -6.67 16.46
C GLY A 65 -6.66 -7.21 15.41
N ILE A 66 -6.65 -6.63 14.20
CA ILE A 66 -5.75 -7.02 13.12
C ILE A 66 -4.56 -6.06 13.09
N LYS A 67 -3.34 -6.60 13.05
CA LYS A 67 -2.12 -5.81 12.85
C LYS A 67 -1.94 -5.53 11.36
N HIS A 68 -1.86 -4.26 11.00
CA HIS A 68 -1.62 -3.81 9.62
C HIS A 68 -0.18 -3.39 9.45
N HIS A 69 0.46 -3.95 8.42
CA HIS A 69 1.77 -3.53 7.94
C HIS A 69 1.66 -3.18 6.46
N CYS A 70 2.57 -2.37 5.96
CA CYS A 70 2.56 -1.98 4.57
C CYS A 70 3.96 -1.94 3.94
N TRP A 71 3.96 -1.91 2.62
CA TRP A 71 5.13 -1.71 1.77
C TRP A 71 4.85 -0.49 0.90
N LEU A 72 5.84 0.36 0.69
CA LEU A 72 5.67 1.59 -0.07
C LEU A 72 6.41 1.51 -1.41
N CYS A 73 5.75 1.92 -2.47
CA CYS A 73 6.36 2.01 -3.80
C CYS A 73 5.47 2.80 -4.75
N ILE A 74 6.01 3.11 -5.92
CA ILE A 74 5.23 3.50 -7.09
C ILE A 74 4.96 2.24 -7.93
N ASN A 75 3.75 2.10 -8.45
CA ASN A 75 3.44 0.95 -9.26
C ASN A 75 4.07 1.07 -10.67
N PRO A 76 4.37 -0.05 -11.32
CA PRO A 76 5.07 -0.05 -12.61
C PRO A 76 4.39 0.76 -13.71
N LYS A 77 3.07 0.91 -13.67
CA LYS A 77 2.36 1.69 -14.68
C LYS A 77 2.63 3.20 -14.55
N GLU A 78 2.57 3.74 -13.35
CA GLU A 78 2.90 5.15 -13.10
C GLU A 78 4.41 5.40 -13.26
N ALA A 79 5.22 4.38 -13.03
CA ALA A 79 6.67 4.44 -13.19
C ALA A 79 7.13 4.56 -14.66
N GLU A 80 6.23 4.44 -15.64
CA GLU A 80 6.55 4.71 -17.05
C GLU A 80 6.98 6.15 -17.28
N ASP A 81 6.45 7.10 -16.52
CA ASP A 81 6.97 8.45 -16.44
C ASP A 81 8.15 8.47 -15.46
N ILE A 82 9.35 8.38 -16.00
CA ILE A 82 10.59 8.27 -15.21
C ILE A 82 10.82 9.51 -14.34
N GLY A 83 10.51 10.70 -14.85
CA GLY A 83 10.62 11.94 -14.09
C GLY A 83 9.70 11.94 -12.87
N PHE A 84 8.44 11.62 -13.11
CA PHE A 84 7.45 11.49 -12.05
C PHE A 84 7.81 10.37 -11.05
N ALA A 85 8.26 9.22 -11.55
CA ALA A 85 8.67 8.13 -10.69
C ALA A 85 9.79 8.52 -9.73
N ARG A 86 10.79 9.26 -10.21
CA ARG A 86 11.88 9.76 -9.36
C ARG A 86 11.39 10.71 -8.27
N GLU A 87 10.45 11.59 -8.60
CA GLU A 87 9.86 12.50 -7.62
C GLU A 87 9.07 11.75 -6.55
N VAL A 88 8.25 10.76 -6.95
CA VAL A 88 7.52 9.92 -5.99
C VAL A 88 8.47 9.13 -5.12
N MET A 89 9.49 8.51 -5.71
CA MET A 89 10.48 7.74 -4.95
C MET A 89 11.26 8.60 -3.96
N SER A 90 11.51 9.87 -4.28
CA SER A 90 12.16 10.78 -3.34
C SER A 90 11.28 11.19 -2.16
N ALA A 91 9.96 11.00 -2.25
CA ALA A 91 9.04 11.21 -1.14
C ALA A 91 8.92 9.98 -0.20
N ILE A 92 9.24 8.79 -0.67
CA ILE A 92 9.13 7.55 0.14
C ILE A 92 9.92 7.62 1.46
N PRO A 93 11.16 8.14 1.51
CA PRO A 93 11.90 8.23 2.76
C PRO A 93 11.20 9.00 3.88
N GLU A 94 10.28 9.90 3.55
CA GLU A 94 9.47 10.63 4.54
C GLU A 94 8.60 9.69 5.41
N PHE A 95 8.34 8.47 4.94
CA PHE A 95 7.43 7.51 5.55
C PHE A 95 8.09 6.21 6.01
N LEU A 96 9.37 5.99 5.70
CA LEU A 96 10.04 4.72 5.99
C LEU A 96 10.25 4.45 7.48
N ASP A 97 10.24 5.49 8.30
CA ASP A 97 10.39 5.38 9.75
C ASP A 97 9.08 5.04 10.48
N ARG A 98 7.95 4.98 9.78
CA ARG A 98 6.67 4.61 10.38
C ARG A 98 6.70 3.16 10.85
N HIS A 99 6.13 2.91 12.03
CA HIS A 99 6.20 1.60 12.72
C HIS A 99 5.61 0.43 11.93
N ASN A 100 4.68 0.67 11.01
CA ASN A 100 4.03 -0.37 10.23
C ASN A 100 4.59 -0.53 8.81
N VAL A 101 5.61 0.24 8.43
CA VAL A 101 6.26 0.11 7.12
C VAL A 101 7.33 -0.98 7.20
N LEU A 102 7.20 -2.00 6.34
CA LEU A 102 8.15 -3.12 6.29
C LEU A 102 9.28 -2.89 5.28
N GLY A 103 9.05 -2.07 4.25
CA GLY A 103 10.04 -1.83 3.20
C GLY A 103 9.41 -1.30 1.92
N ILE A 104 10.06 -1.61 0.80
CA ILE A 104 9.64 -1.18 -0.55
C ILE A 104 8.87 -2.30 -1.24
N GLY A 105 7.70 -1.99 -1.75
CA GLY A 105 6.80 -2.88 -2.50
C GLY A 105 5.47 -2.18 -2.83
N GLU A 106 4.78 -2.55 -3.87
CA GLU A 106 5.05 -3.61 -4.84
C GLU A 106 6.13 -3.20 -5.84
N ILE A 107 6.99 -4.14 -6.23
CA ILE A 107 8.00 -3.95 -7.27
C ILE A 107 7.72 -4.93 -8.40
N GLY A 108 7.77 -4.46 -9.64
CA GLY A 108 7.55 -5.33 -10.78
C GLY A 108 7.59 -4.60 -12.10
N LEU A 109 7.35 -5.35 -13.16
CA LEU A 109 7.24 -4.84 -14.52
C LEU A 109 5.78 -4.89 -14.96
N ASN A 110 5.38 -3.87 -15.72
CA ASN A 110 4.07 -3.84 -16.34
C ASN A 110 4.18 -4.39 -17.77
N LYS A 111 3.59 -5.54 -18.04
CA LYS A 111 3.65 -6.19 -19.35
C LYS A 111 3.14 -5.33 -20.52
N ASN A 112 2.42 -4.27 -20.23
CA ASN A 112 1.92 -3.31 -21.23
C ASN A 112 2.77 -2.04 -21.27
N SER A 113 3.88 -1.99 -20.54
CA SER A 113 4.78 -0.84 -20.48
C SER A 113 5.64 -0.75 -21.74
N LYS A 114 5.85 0.47 -22.22
CA LYS A 114 6.79 0.74 -23.31
C LYS A 114 8.25 0.68 -22.86
N ASN A 115 8.50 0.68 -21.57
CA ASN A 115 9.83 0.79 -20.96
C ASN A 115 10.32 -0.52 -20.34
N GLU A 116 9.62 -1.63 -20.56
CA GLU A 116 10.01 -2.94 -20.03
C GLU A 116 11.25 -3.55 -20.70
N LEU A 117 11.68 -2.97 -21.80
CA LEU A 117 12.86 -3.38 -22.54
C LEU A 117 14.02 -2.45 -22.25
#